data_73494cf22faa07ffcd87551b70172781
#
_entry.id   73494cf22faa07ffcd87551b70172781
#
_cell.length_a   1.000
_cell.length_b   1.000
_cell.length_c   1.000
_cell.angle_alpha   90.00
_cell.angle_beta   90.00
_cell.angle_gamma   90.00
#
_symmetry.space_group_name_H-M   'P 1'
#
loop_
_entity.id
_entity.type
_entity.pdbx_description
1 polymer ?
#
loop_
_entity_poly.entity_id
_entity_poly.type
_entity_poly.pdbx_seq_one_letter_code
_entity_poly.pdbx_strand_id
1 'polypeptide(L)'
;MSMESIRIENMYDLNETIAAEIFEGKTYPWEVLPLIKEFIVKLGNTLDPAEYDKIGEDIWVAKSAKIAPTVALNGPCIIGKNAEVRQCAFIRGSAIVGEGAVVGNSTELKNVILFNKVQVPHYNYVGDSVLGYKAHMGAGSITSNVKSDKKLVVVHGDGFDIETGMKKFGAMLGDNVEVGCNSVLNPGTVIGRESNVYPLSSVRGVVPEKSIFKKAGDIVKKR
;
A
#
# COMPACT_ATOMS: atom_id res chain seq x y z
N MET A 1 13.06 15.24 12.18
CA MET A 1 12.80 14.62 10.85
C MET A 1 12.31 15.71 9.91
N SER A 2 12.72 15.74 8.63
CA SER A 2 12.23 16.76 7.68
C SER A 2 11.00 16.24 6.90
N MET A 3 10.15 17.15 6.44
CA MET A 3 9.06 16.84 5.50
C MET A 3 9.58 16.18 4.21
N GLU A 4 10.82 16.41 3.84
CA GLU A 4 11.45 15.82 2.67
C GLU A 4 11.54 14.30 2.76
N SER A 5 11.76 13.75 3.97
CA SER A 5 11.93 12.30 4.16
C SER A 5 10.71 11.45 3.79
N ILE A 6 9.54 12.08 3.67
CA ILE A 6 8.27 11.42 3.31
C ILE A 6 7.79 11.77 1.90
N ARG A 7 8.62 12.40 1.09
CA ARG A 7 8.37 12.61 -0.33
C ARG A 7 8.54 11.32 -1.11
N ILE A 8 7.88 11.24 -2.26
CA ILE A 8 7.87 10.07 -3.13
C ILE A 8 9.29 9.59 -3.43
N GLU A 9 10.18 10.48 -3.84
CA GLU A 9 11.56 10.16 -4.21
C GLU A 9 12.39 9.56 -3.06
N ASN A 10 12.04 9.88 -1.81
CA ASN A 10 12.70 9.36 -0.62
C ASN A 10 12.02 8.11 -0.04
N MET A 11 10.82 7.79 -0.50
CA MET A 11 10.07 6.63 -0.01
C MET A 11 10.07 5.45 -0.98
N TYR A 12 10.14 5.69 -2.30
CA TYR A 12 9.93 4.65 -3.29
C TYR A 12 10.97 4.64 -4.40
N ASP A 13 11.32 3.45 -4.85
CA ASP A 13 11.93 3.23 -6.15
C ASP A 13 10.81 3.01 -7.18
N LEU A 14 10.54 4.03 -8.00
CA LEU A 14 9.47 3.98 -8.99
C LEU A 14 9.74 3.00 -10.15
N ASN A 15 10.94 2.44 -10.29
CA ASN A 15 11.21 1.35 -11.21
C ASN A 15 10.57 0.02 -10.74
N GLU A 16 10.19 -0.06 -9.48
CA GLU A 16 9.60 -1.25 -8.86
C GLU A 16 8.05 -1.22 -8.85
N THR A 17 7.45 -0.53 -9.81
CA THR A 17 6.01 -0.52 -9.99
C THR A 17 5.60 -0.23 -11.43
N ILE A 18 4.57 -0.91 -11.91
CA ILE A 18 3.91 -0.58 -13.17
C ILE A 18 3.16 0.76 -13.11
N ALA A 19 2.94 1.28 -11.91
CA ALA A 19 2.17 2.50 -11.66
C ALA A 19 3.03 3.77 -11.57
N ALA A 20 4.27 3.78 -12.05
CA ALA A 20 5.18 4.91 -11.91
C ALA A 20 4.58 6.25 -12.40
N GLU A 21 3.88 6.24 -13.53
CA GLU A 21 3.28 7.44 -14.15
C GLU A 21 2.30 8.18 -13.22
N ILE A 22 1.59 7.48 -12.33
CA ILE A 22 0.61 8.13 -11.42
C ILE A 22 1.27 9.11 -10.43
N PHE A 23 2.58 8.91 -10.17
CA PHE A 23 3.36 9.73 -9.24
C PHE A 23 3.95 10.98 -9.89
N GLU A 24 3.88 11.11 -11.21
CA GLU A 24 4.44 12.26 -11.91
C GLU A 24 3.79 13.57 -11.45
N GLY A 25 4.63 14.57 -11.13
CA GLY A 25 4.20 15.88 -10.64
C GLY A 25 3.59 15.86 -9.22
N LYS A 26 3.68 14.76 -8.49
CA LYS A 26 3.26 14.64 -7.09
C LYS A 26 4.46 14.77 -6.16
N THR A 27 4.19 15.30 -4.97
CA THR A 27 5.21 15.46 -3.93
C THR A 27 5.11 14.34 -2.88
N TYR A 28 3.89 14.05 -2.46
CA TYR A 28 3.63 13.09 -1.41
C TYR A 28 2.85 11.87 -1.92
N PRO A 29 3.13 10.67 -1.40
CA PRO A 29 2.53 9.43 -1.93
C PRO A 29 1.00 9.37 -1.82
N TRP A 30 0.40 10.02 -0.86
CA TRP A 30 -1.07 10.00 -0.72
C TRP A 30 -1.81 10.82 -1.78
N GLU A 31 -1.12 11.73 -2.48
CA GLU A 31 -1.74 12.52 -3.55
C GLU A 31 -2.27 11.68 -4.71
N VAL A 32 -1.80 10.43 -4.84
CA VAL A 32 -2.26 9.50 -5.86
C VAL A 32 -3.57 8.78 -5.50
N LEU A 33 -3.94 8.73 -4.23
CA LEU A 33 -5.10 7.94 -3.77
C LEU A 33 -6.42 8.25 -4.52
N PRO A 34 -6.78 9.51 -4.78
CA PRO A 34 -7.99 9.83 -5.54
C PRO A 34 -7.91 9.48 -7.02
N LEU A 35 -6.71 9.23 -7.55
CA LEU A 35 -6.45 9.01 -8.97
C LEU A 35 -6.39 7.53 -9.34
N ILE A 36 -6.23 6.63 -8.37
CA ILE A 36 -5.96 5.19 -8.58
C ILE A 36 -7.02 4.56 -9.51
N LYS A 37 -8.30 4.82 -9.27
CA LYS A 37 -9.39 4.21 -10.04
C LYS A 37 -9.28 4.49 -11.54
N GLU A 38 -9.17 5.76 -11.91
CA GLU A 38 -9.11 6.19 -13.31
C GLU A 38 -7.78 5.78 -13.95
N PHE A 39 -6.70 5.83 -13.18
CA PHE A 39 -5.39 5.43 -13.64
C PHE A 39 -5.34 3.93 -14.00
N ILE A 40 -5.95 3.05 -13.20
CA ILE A 40 -6.02 1.62 -13.49
C ILE A 40 -6.73 1.38 -14.83
N VAL A 41 -7.85 2.05 -15.09
CA VAL A 41 -8.58 1.90 -16.35
C VAL A 41 -7.72 2.36 -17.54
N LYS A 42 -7.05 3.50 -17.40
CA LYS A 42 -6.12 4.02 -18.44
C LYS A 42 -5.00 3.01 -18.69
N LEU A 43 -4.27 2.63 -17.65
CA LEU A 43 -3.13 1.73 -17.75
C LEU A 43 -3.54 0.35 -18.26
N GLY A 44 -4.64 -0.21 -17.72
CA GLY A 44 -5.12 -1.54 -18.11
C GLY A 44 -5.39 -1.67 -19.61
N ASN A 45 -5.93 -0.61 -20.22
CA ASN A 45 -6.18 -0.61 -21.67
C ASN A 45 -4.90 -0.52 -22.53
N THR A 46 -3.74 -0.27 -21.94
CA THR A 46 -2.43 -0.25 -22.64
C THR A 46 -1.62 -1.52 -22.41
N LEU A 47 -2.09 -2.42 -21.53
CA LEU A 47 -1.36 -3.66 -21.25
C LEU A 47 -1.35 -4.59 -22.45
N ASP A 48 -0.21 -5.26 -22.67
CA ASP A 48 -0.02 -6.18 -23.78
C ASP A 48 -0.92 -7.42 -23.61
N PRO A 49 -1.85 -7.69 -24.54
CA PRO A 49 -2.70 -8.88 -24.52
C PRO A 49 -1.92 -10.22 -24.59
N ALA A 50 -0.67 -10.17 -25.04
CA ALA A 50 0.20 -11.36 -24.99
C ALA A 50 0.57 -11.73 -23.54
N GLU A 51 0.59 -10.77 -22.63
CA GLU A 51 1.01 -10.95 -21.23
C GLU A 51 -0.15 -10.86 -20.23
N TYR A 52 -1.24 -10.16 -20.55
CA TYR A 52 -2.38 -9.94 -19.65
C TYR A 52 -3.70 -10.36 -20.30
N ASP A 53 -4.55 -10.98 -19.52
CA ASP A 53 -5.95 -11.26 -19.86
C ASP A 53 -6.87 -10.24 -19.18
N LYS A 54 -7.85 -9.69 -19.95
CA LYS A 54 -8.96 -8.94 -19.39
C LYS A 54 -10.09 -9.91 -19.05
N ILE A 55 -10.22 -10.28 -17.79
CA ILE A 55 -11.14 -11.33 -17.32
C ILE A 55 -12.51 -10.83 -16.86
N GLY A 56 -12.71 -9.51 -16.83
CA GLY A 56 -13.96 -8.87 -16.42
C GLY A 56 -13.94 -7.38 -16.72
N GLU A 57 -14.98 -6.66 -16.26
CA GLU A 57 -15.04 -5.21 -16.40
C GLU A 57 -13.90 -4.56 -15.62
N ASP A 58 -12.95 -3.99 -16.37
CA ASP A 58 -11.74 -3.36 -15.84
C ASP A 58 -10.91 -4.24 -14.88
N ILE A 59 -10.84 -5.54 -15.18
CA ILE A 59 -10.03 -6.50 -14.45
C ILE A 59 -8.97 -7.09 -15.39
N TRP A 60 -7.70 -6.74 -15.17
CA TRP A 60 -6.56 -7.26 -15.92
C TRP A 60 -5.69 -8.14 -15.03
N VAL A 61 -5.39 -9.34 -15.51
CA VAL A 61 -4.60 -10.33 -14.78
C VAL A 61 -3.46 -10.81 -15.66
N ALA A 62 -2.23 -10.72 -15.15
CA ALA A 62 -1.09 -11.28 -15.87
C ALA A 62 -1.24 -12.80 -16.00
N LYS A 63 -0.93 -13.36 -17.18
CA LYS A 63 -1.02 -14.81 -17.46
C LYS A 63 -0.14 -15.65 -16.56
N SER A 64 0.93 -15.07 -16.02
CA SER A 64 1.83 -15.71 -15.05
C SER A 64 1.36 -15.61 -13.60
N ALA A 65 0.30 -14.84 -13.31
CA ALA A 65 -0.23 -14.71 -11.96
C ALA A 65 -0.97 -15.98 -11.52
N LYS A 66 -0.94 -16.25 -10.21
CA LYS A 66 -1.63 -17.38 -9.60
C LYS A 66 -2.78 -16.87 -8.75
N ILE A 67 -4.01 -17.19 -9.14
CA ILE A 67 -5.22 -16.78 -8.41
C ILE A 67 -5.94 -18.03 -7.92
N ALA A 68 -6.15 -18.12 -6.61
CA ALA A 68 -6.89 -19.23 -6.02
C ALA A 68 -8.38 -19.17 -6.39
N PRO A 69 -9.06 -20.33 -6.55
CA PRO A 69 -10.46 -20.38 -7.03
C PRO A 69 -11.49 -19.66 -6.13
N THR A 70 -11.13 -19.39 -4.88
CA THR A 70 -12.02 -18.75 -3.89
C THR A 70 -11.80 -17.24 -3.75
N VAL A 71 -11.01 -16.63 -4.64
CA VAL A 71 -10.75 -15.19 -4.66
C VAL A 71 -11.95 -14.45 -5.26
N ALA A 72 -12.34 -13.34 -4.61
CA ALA A 72 -13.29 -12.40 -5.18
C ALA A 72 -12.55 -11.19 -5.75
N LEU A 73 -12.72 -10.93 -7.05
CA LEU A 73 -12.13 -9.79 -7.75
C LEU A 73 -13.23 -8.84 -8.22
N ASN A 74 -13.17 -7.59 -7.78
CA ASN A 74 -13.96 -6.49 -8.34
C ASN A 74 -13.03 -5.49 -9.05
N GLY A 75 -13.45 -5.01 -10.21
CA GLY A 75 -12.74 -3.96 -10.94
C GLY A 75 -12.93 -2.54 -10.36
N PRO A 76 -12.12 -1.57 -10.80
CA PRO A 76 -10.96 -1.81 -11.63
C PRO A 76 -9.78 -2.39 -10.83
N CYS A 77 -9.06 -3.34 -11.40
CA CYS A 77 -7.83 -3.84 -10.78
C CYS A 77 -6.85 -4.41 -11.81
N ILE A 78 -5.57 -4.36 -11.47
CA ILE A 78 -4.48 -5.00 -12.21
C ILE A 78 -3.75 -5.95 -11.28
N ILE A 79 -3.65 -7.22 -11.66
CA ILE A 79 -2.82 -8.22 -10.98
C ILE A 79 -1.58 -8.47 -11.82
N GLY A 80 -0.43 -8.10 -11.29
CA GLY A 80 0.86 -8.11 -11.96
C GLY A 80 1.44 -9.50 -12.21
N LYS A 81 2.53 -9.54 -13.00
CA LYS A 81 3.25 -10.76 -13.35
C LYS A 81 3.71 -11.51 -12.09
N ASN A 82 3.62 -12.83 -12.12
CA ASN A 82 4.08 -13.70 -11.03
C ASN A 82 3.45 -13.39 -9.65
N ALA A 83 2.43 -12.52 -9.58
CA ALA A 83 1.73 -12.25 -8.34
C ALA A 83 0.92 -13.47 -7.89
N GLU A 84 0.76 -13.62 -6.59
CA GLU A 84 -0.02 -14.70 -5.98
C GLU A 84 -1.18 -14.11 -5.17
N VAL A 85 -2.42 -14.46 -5.56
CA VAL A 85 -3.63 -14.10 -4.81
C VAL A 85 -4.23 -15.37 -4.24
N ARG A 86 -4.18 -15.50 -2.92
CA ARG A 86 -4.50 -16.75 -2.19
C ARG A 86 -5.97 -16.83 -1.82
N GLN A 87 -6.33 -17.98 -1.24
CA GLN A 87 -7.70 -18.34 -0.88
C GLN A 87 -8.41 -17.26 -0.08
N CYS A 88 -9.67 -17.02 -0.42
CA CYS A 88 -10.55 -16.08 0.27
C CYS A 88 -10.07 -14.62 0.29
N ALA A 89 -9.07 -14.25 -0.52
CA ALA A 89 -8.71 -12.85 -0.69
C ALA A 89 -9.85 -12.10 -1.39
N PHE A 90 -10.05 -10.83 -1.00
CA PHE A 90 -11.08 -9.96 -1.57
C PHE A 90 -10.47 -8.67 -2.12
N ILE A 91 -10.41 -8.53 -3.43
CA ILE A 91 -10.01 -7.30 -4.11
C ILE A 91 -11.29 -6.50 -4.39
N ARG A 92 -11.51 -5.44 -3.60
CA ARG A 92 -12.74 -4.60 -3.71
C ARG A 92 -12.73 -3.60 -4.86
N GLY A 93 -11.64 -3.54 -5.59
CA GLY A 93 -11.45 -2.59 -6.69
C GLY A 93 -10.52 -1.43 -6.34
N SER A 94 -10.16 -0.68 -7.39
CA SER A 94 -9.12 0.35 -7.35
C SER A 94 -7.80 -0.19 -6.79
N ALA A 95 -7.37 -1.39 -7.26
CA ALA A 95 -6.19 -2.06 -6.73
C ALA A 95 -5.17 -2.40 -7.83
N ILE A 96 -3.90 -2.04 -7.60
CA ILE A 96 -2.76 -2.50 -8.39
C ILE A 96 -1.95 -3.43 -7.49
N VAL A 97 -1.78 -4.67 -7.92
CA VAL A 97 -0.93 -5.68 -7.27
C VAL A 97 0.31 -5.85 -8.14
N GLY A 98 1.46 -5.43 -7.64
CA GLY A 98 2.74 -5.42 -8.36
C GLY A 98 3.26 -6.82 -8.69
N GLU A 99 4.32 -6.87 -9.51
CA GLU A 99 4.98 -8.12 -9.89
C GLU A 99 5.52 -8.88 -8.68
N GLY A 100 5.24 -10.18 -8.62
CA GLY A 100 5.69 -11.06 -7.54
C GLY A 100 5.11 -10.73 -6.16
N ALA A 101 4.10 -9.87 -6.09
CA ALA A 101 3.45 -9.55 -4.83
C ALA A 101 2.54 -10.70 -4.35
N VAL A 102 2.36 -10.80 -3.05
CA VAL A 102 1.51 -11.81 -2.41
C VAL A 102 0.35 -11.14 -1.69
N VAL A 103 -0.87 -11.42 -2.15
CA VAL A 103 -2.12 -11.09 -1.45
C VAL A 103 -2.64 -12.40 -0.86
N GLY A 104 -2.49 -12.55 0.45
CA GLY A 104 -2.65 -13.83 1.09
C GLY A 104 -4.08 -14.15 1.52
N ASN A 105 -4.18 -15.22 2.31
CA ASN A 105 -5.46 -15.73 2.77
C ASN A 105 -6.28 -14.65 3.48
N SER A 106 -7.54 -14.50 3.05
CA SER A 106 -8.52 -13.59 3.66
C SER A 106 -8.04 -12.14 3.78
N THR A 107 -7.15 -11.71 2.90
CA THR A 107 -6.70 -10.32 2.81
C THR A 107 -7.67 -9.52 1.97
N GLU A 108 -8.07 -8.35 2.45
CA GLU A 108 -8.91 -7.40 1.71
C GLU A 108 -8.10 -6.21 1.23
N LEU A 109 -8.22 -5.88 -0.07
CA LEU A 109 -7.62 -4.70 -0.70
C LEU A 109 -8.69 -3.75 -1.21
N LYS A 110 -8.51 -2.44 -0.97
CA LYS A 110 -9.41 -1.40 -1.46
C LYS A 110 -8.67 -0.08 -1.65
N ASN A 111 -8.64 0.43 -2.89
CA ASN A 111 -7.98 1.69 -3.26
C ASN A 111 -6.50 1.70 -2.86
N VAL A 112 -5.70 0.82 -3.49
CA VAL A 112 -4.31 0.58 -3.10
C VAL A 112 -3.38 0.44 -4.30
N ILE A 113 -2.12 0.79 -4.09
CA ILE A 113 -1.01 0.42 -4.96
C ILE A 113 -0.03 -0.42 -4.13
N LEU A 114 0.11 -1.69 -4.49
CA LEU A 114 1.16 -2.56 -3.99
C LEU A 114 2.27 -2.62 -5.03
N PHE A 115 3.47 -2.19 -4.68
CA PHE A 115 4.64 -2.30 -5.53
C PHE A 115 5.09 -3.76 -5.69
N ASN A 116 6.10 -3.99 -6.50
CA ASN A 116 6.64 -5.32 -6.73
C ASN A 116 7.08 -5.99 -5.42
N LYS A 117 6.82 -7.29 -5.32
CA LYS A 117 7.21 -8.14 -4.18
C LYS A 117 6.65 -7.71 -2.81
N VAL A 118 5.62 -6.85 -2.78
CA VAL A 118 4.88 -6.56 -1.55
C VAL A 118 4.21 -7.83 -1.02
N GLN A 119 4.20 -8.00 0.29
CA GLN A 119 3.53 -9.13 0.92
C GLN A 119 2.50 -8.67 1.95
N VAL A 120 1.25 -9.04 1.72
CA VAL A 120 0.12 -8.90 2.67
C VAL A 120 -0.54 -10.27 2.83
N PRO A 121 0.17 -11.22 3.50
CA PRO A 121 -0.03 -12.64 3.29
C PRO A 121 -1.17 -13.28 4.09
N HIS A 122 -1.67 -12.63 5.17
CA HIS A 122 -2.58 -13.29 6.10
C HIS A 122 -3.50 -12.31 6.82
N TYR A 123 -4.82 -12.37 6.54
CA TYR A 123 -5.85 -11.62 7.28
C TYR A 123 -5.56 -10.12 7.39
N ASN A 124 -5.02 -9.54 6.33
CA ASN A 124 -4.73 -8.12 6.31
C ASN A 124 -5.93 -7.34 5.77
N TYR A 125 -6.12 -6.11 6.25
CA TYR A 125 -6.92 -5.11 5.57
C TYR A 125 -6.00 -3.99 5.10
N VAL A 126 -5.97 -3.74 3.79
CA VAL A 126 -5.19 -2.65 3.19
C VAL A 126 -6.13 -1.75 2.39
N GLY A 127 -6.40 -0.59 2.93
CA GLY A 127 -7.31 0.38 2.33
C GLY A 127 -6.71 1.77 2.22
N ASP A 128 -6.93 2.44 1.07
CA ASP A 128 -6.47 3.81 0.80
C ASP A 128 -4.98 4.00 1.14
N SER A 129 -4.12 3.15 0.55
CA SER A 129 -2.72 2.99 0.94
C SER A 129 -1.80 2.78 -0.27
N VAL A 130 -0.52 3.12 -0.08
CA VAL A 130 0.57 2.78 -1.02
C VAL A 130 1.64 2.03 -0.25
N LEU A 131 1.98 0.83 -0.71
CA LEU A 131 3.02 -0.02 -0.13
C LEU A 131 4.16 -0.15 -1.12
N GLY A 132 5.35 0.30 -0.73
CA GLY A 132 6.57 0.29 -1.54
C GLY A 132 7.15 -1.10 -1.74
N TYR A 133 8.19 -1.17 -2.56
CA TYR A 133 8.88 -2.40 -2.94
C TYR A 133 9.26 -3.26 -1.73
N LYS A 134 8.90 -4.56 -1.78
CA LYS A 134 9.14 -5.51 -0.69
C LYS A 134 8.56 -5.12 0.67
N ALA A 135 7.63 -4.16 0.76
CA ALA A 135 6.97 -3.91 2.03
C ALA A 135 6.16 -5.15 2.45
N HIS A 136 6.23 -5.46 3.73
CA HIS A 136 5.55 -6.63 4.30
C HIS A 136 4.67 -6.23 5.48
N MET A 137 3.45 -6.75 5.51
CA MET A 137 2.54 -6.60 6.64
C MET A 137 2.30 -7.96 7.28
N GLY A 138 2.75 -8.14 8.52
CA GLY A 138 2.55 -9.36 9.29
C GLY A 138 1.07 -9.71 9.46
N ALA A 139 0.80 -10.97 9.84
CA ALA A 139 -0.55 -11.50 9.97
C ALA A 139 -1.45 -10.62 10.84
N GLY A 140 -2.67 -10.34 10.38
CA GLY A 140 -3.66 -9.55 11.11
C GLY A 140 -3.35 -8.05 11.22
N SER A 141 -2.24 -7.55 10.65
CA SER A 141 -2.00 -6.12 10.62
C SER A 141 -2.90 -5.42 9.60
N ILE A 142 -3.33 -4.20 9.92
CA ILE A 142 -4.33 -3.48 9.13
C ILE A 142 -3.98 -1.99 8.97
N THR A 143 -4.45 -1.40 7.85
CA THR A 143 -4.45 0.06 7.67
C THR A 143 -5.84 0.60 8.02
N SER A 144 -6.00 1.23 9.18
CA SER A 144 -7.22 1.95 9.49
C SER A 144 -7.29 3.23 8.64
N ASN A 145 -8.30 3.38 7.82
CA ASN A 145 -8.33 4.45 6.80
C ASN A 145 -9.33 5.59 7.08
N VAL A 146 -10.10 5.52 8.16
CA VAL A 146 -11.07 6.55 8.55
C VAL A 146 -10.89 6.92 10.01
N LYS A 147 -10.77 8.22 10.29
CA LYS A 147 -10.76 8.72 11.67
C LYS A 147 -12.13 8.56 12.32
N SER A 148 -12.17 8.26 13.62
CA SER A 148 -13.42 8.12 14.38
C SER A 148 -14.22 9.43 14.46
N ASP A 149 -13.53 10.59 14.48
CA ASP A 149 -14.14 11.91 14.49
C ASP A 149 -14.61 12.40 13.10
N LYS A 150 -14.42 11.61 12.04
CA LYS A 150 -14.78 11.90 10.64
C LYS A 150 -14.14 13.15 10.04
N LYS A 151 -13.17 13.76 10.72
CA LYS A 151 -12.40 14.91 10.20
C LYS A 151 -11.42 14.47 9.12
N LEU A 152 -10.91 15.44 8.36
CA LEU A 152 -9.85 15.21 7.39
C LEU A 152 -8.59 14.67 8.08
N VAL A 153 -7.87 13.84 7.35
CA VAL A 153 -6.62 13.24 7.86
C VAL A 153 -5.50 14.27 7.76
N VAL A 154 -4.74 14.39 8.82
CA VAL A 154 -3.49 15.16 8.88
C VAL A 154 -2.34 14.19 9.10
N VAL A 155 -1.26 14.34 8.34
CA VAL A 155 -0.02 13.60 8.57
C VAL A 155 0.80 14.36 9.61
N HIS A 156 0.99 13.74 10.77
CA HIS A 156 1.75 14.33 11.88
C HIS A 156 3.18 13.82 11.87
N GLY A 157 4.15 14.74 11.73
CA GLY A 157 5.57 14.47 11.83
C GLY A 157 6.20 15.11 13.05
N ASP A 158 7.50 14.92 13.23
CA ASP A 158 8.27 15.58 14.27
C ASP A 158 8.54 17.04 13.87
N GLY A 159 7.78 17.94 14.49
CA GLY A 159 7.85 19.38 14.24
C GLY A 159 7.11 19.87 12.99
N PHE A 160 6.25 19.04 12.37
CA PHE A 160 5.40 19.46 11.25
C PHE A 160 4.09 18.72 11.17
N ASP A 161 3.09 19.36 10.60
CA ASP A 161 1.80 18.78 10.24
C ASP A 161 1.48 19.09 8.77
N ILE A 162 0.94 18.09 8.05
CA ILE A 162 0.53 18.27 6.65
C ILE A 162 -0.95 17.90 6.52
N GLU A 163 -1.77 18.87 6.17
CA GLU A 163 -3.17 18.66 5.83
C GLU A 163 -3.27 17.94 4.49
N THR A 164 -3.98 16.81 4.47
CA THR A 164 -4.08 16.00 3.25
C THR A 164 -5.31 16.30 2.40
N GLY A 165 -6.30 16.97 2.96
CA GLY A 165 -7.60 17.18 2.31
C GLY A 165 -8.47 15.92 2.22
N MET A 166 -8.02 14.78 2.75
CA MET A 166 -8.65 13.47 2.56
C MET A 166 -9.41 13.01 3.80
N LYS A 167 -10.60 12.43 3.59
CA LYS A 167 -11.37 11.72 4.64
C LYS A 167 -10.92 10.27 4.81
N LYS A 168 -10.35 9.68 3.75
CA LYS A 168 -9.86 8.29 3.74
C LYS A 168 -8.39 8.29 3.37
N PHE A 169 -7.59 7.74 4.25
CA PHE A 169 -6.15 7.60 4.12
C PHE A 169 -5.70 6.52 5.11
N GLY A 170 -5.22 5.40 4.62
CA GLY A 170 -4.71 4.31 5.45
C GLY A 170 -3.27 4.54 5.89
N ALA A 171 -2.31 3.99 5.13
CA ALA A 171 -0.89 4.14 5.40
C ALA A 171 -0.04 4.22 4.12
N MET A 172 1.09 4.92 4.22
CA MET A 172 2.14 4.94 3.21
C MET A 172 3.36 4.22 3.76
N LEU A 173 3.71 3.09 3.18
CA LEU A 173 4.89 2.31 3.57
C LEU A 173 5.97 2.47 2.50
N GLY A 174 7.12 2.97 2.90
CA GLY A 174 8.31 3.03 2.03
C GLY A 174 8.84 1.64 1.68
N ASP A 175 9.82 1.59 0.79
CA ASP A 175 10.43 0.32 0.38
C ASP A 175 11.04 -0.42 1.57
N ASN A 176 10.94 -1.76 1.56
CA ASN A 176 11.50 -2.65 2.56
C ASN A 176 11.01 -2.39 4.00
N VAL A 177 9.78 -1.88 4.17
CA VAL A 177 9.16 -1.73 5.48
C VAL A 177 8.60 -3.06 5.96
N GLU A 178 8.82 -3.37 7.22
CA GLU A 178 8.32 -4.57 7.90
C GLU A 178 7.35 -4.20 9.02
N VAL A 179 6.09 -4.59 8.92
CA VAL A 179 5.07 -4.37 9.94
C VAL A 179 4.79 -5.65 10.70
N GLY A 180 4.99 -5.64 12.01
CA GLY A 180 4.75 -6.80 12.88
C GLY A 180 3.26 -7.17 12.96
N CYS A 181 3.00 -8.45 13.28
CA CYS A 181 1.65 -9.02 13.35
C CYS A 181 0.71 -8.23 14.27
N ASN A 182 -0.58 -8.21 13.91
CA ASN A 182 -1.67 -7.58 14.69
C ASN A 182 -1.42 -6.09 15.00
N SER A 183 -0.65 -5.41 14.16
CA SER A 183 -0.45 -3.97 14.29
C SER A 183 -1.53 -3.19 13.55
N VAL A 184 -1.90 -2.03 14.09
CA VAL A 184 -2.85 -1.10 13.48
C VAL A 184 -2.09 0.15 13.04
N LEU A 185 -2.10 0.40 11.72
CA LEU A 185 -1.61 1.64 11.16
C LEU A 185 -2.79 2.62 11.08
N ASN A 186 -2.80 3.62 11.96
CA ASN A 186 -3.89 4.58 12.03
C ASN A 186 -3.91 5.54 10.83
N PRO A 187 -5.05 6.18 10.53
CA PRO A 187 -5.15 7.09 9.39
C PRO A 187 -4.06 8.16 9.38
N GLY A 188 -3.37 8.29 8.25
CA GLY A 188 -2.25 9.23 8.09
C GLY A 188 -0.89 8.70 8.57
N THR A 189 -0.77 7.40 8.81
CA THR A 189 0.54 6.80 9.11
C THR A 189 1.42 6.78 7.87
N VAL A 190 2.66 7.26 8.02
CA VAL A 190 3.71 7.20 6.99
C VAL A 190 4.95 6.57 7.60
N ILE A 191 5.44 5.47 7.00
CA ILE A 191 6.62 4.76 7.49
C ILE A 191 7.72 4.82 6.44
N GLY A 192 8.83 5.45 6.80
CA GLY A 192 10.00 5.61 5.93
C GLY A 192 10.66 4.28 5.60
N ARG A 193 11.46 4.28 4.52
CA ARG A 193 12.17 3.11 3.99
C ARG A 193 12.88 2.29 5.06
N GLU A 194 12.96 0.97 4.86
CA GLU A 194 13.77 0.06 5.67
C GLU A 194 13.44 0.08 7.17
N SER A 195 12.23 0.51 7.55
CA SER A 195 11.82 0.58 8.96
C SER A 195 11.02 -0.63 9.39
N ASN A 196 11.06 -0.93 10.68
CA ASN A 196 10.31 -2.03 11.29
C ASN A 196 9.31 -1.49 12.32
N VAL A 197 8.16 -2.12 12.38
CA VAL A 197 7.15 -1.92 13.43
C VAL A 197 7.05 -3.20 14.23
N TYR A 198 7.16 -3.12 15.56
CA TYR A 198 6.99 -4.28 16.43
C TYR A 198 5.55 -4.79 16.41
N PRO A 199 5.33 -6.08 16.63
CA PRO A 199 4.00 -6.65 16.73
C PRO A 199 3.13 -5.95 17.79
N LEU A 200 1.80 -6.02 17.62
CA LEU A 200 0.81 -5.43 18.53
C LEU A 200 0.93 -3.90 18.68
N SER A 201 1.45 -3.23 17.66
CA SER A 201 1.65 -1.78 17.70
C SER A 201 0.44 -1.01 17.20
N SER A 202 0.15 0.13 17.83
CA SER A 202 -0.75 1.16 17.30
C SER A 202 0.10 2.34 16.81
N VAL A 203 0.30 2.44 15.50
CA VAL A 203 1.17 3.44 14.88
C VAL A 203 0.35 4.66 14.46
N ARG A 204 0.86 5.86 14.73
CA ARG A 204 0.29 7.14 14.27
C ARG A 204 1.40 8.07 13.80
N GLY A 205 1.11 8.85 12.75
CA GLY A 205 2.04 9.85 12.21
C GLY A 205 3.22 9.21 11.48
N VAL A 206 4.34 9.92 11.47
CA VAL A 206 5.51 9.55 10.68
C VAL A 206 6.52 8.74 11.50
N VAL A 207 6.91 7.58 10.97
CA VAL A 207 8.06 6.79 11.46
C VAL A 207 9.24 7.06 10.54
N PRO A 208 10.42 7.49 11.05
CA PRO A 208 11.59 7.76 10.23
C PRO A 208 12.07 6.53 9.46
N GLU A 209 12.76 6.78 8.35
CA GLU A 209 13.49 5.71 7.65
C GLU A 209 14.51 5.02 8.56
N LYS A 210 14.84 3.77 8.26
CA LYS A 210 15.87 2.99 8.98
C LYS A 210 15.66 3.00 10.50
N SER A 211 14.40 2.89 10.91
CA SER A 211 14.01 2.95 12.32
C SER A 211 13.23 1.72 12.76
N ILE A 212 13.18 1.52 14.06
CA ILE A 212 12.34 0.50 14.69
C ILE A 212 11.33 1.23 15.58
N PHE A 213 10.04 1.13 15.23
CA PHE A 213 8.94 1.56 16.06
C PHE A 213 8.61 0.44 17.05
N LYS A 214 8.93 0.61 18.32
CA LYS A 214 8.63 -0.35 19.39
C LYS A 214 7.26 -0.09 20.02
N LYS A 215 6.97 1.18 20.27
CA LYS A 215 5.68 1.70 20.78
C LYS A 215 5.64 3.22 20.60
N ALA A 216 4.50 3.84 20.87
CA ALA A 216 4.38 5.30 20.87
C ALA A 216 5.42 5.95 21.79
N GLY A 217 6.18 6.90 21.27
CA GLY A 217 7.27 7.59 21.97
C GLY A 217 8.58 6.79 22.10
N ASP A 218 8.65 5.57 21.56
CA ASP A 218 9.88 4.75 21.57
C ASP A 218 10.21 4.28 20.14
N ILE A 219 10.87 5.16 19.39
CA ILE A 219 11.37 4.90 18.04
C ILE A 219 12.90 4.99 18.11
N VAL A 220 13.57 3.94 17.68
CA VAL A 220 15.03 3.86 17.69
C VAL A 220 15.57 3.69 16.26
N LYS A 221 16.72 4.28 15.98
CA LYS A 221 17.42 4.08 14.70
C LYS A 221 17.94 2.64 14.60
N LYS A 222 17.83 2.02 13.45
CA LYS A 222 18.50 0.73 13.16
C LYS A 222 20.03 0.92 13.20
N ARG A 223 20.72 -0.08 13.70
CA ARG A 223 22.18 -0.13 13.71
C ARG A 223 22.72 -0.68 12.39
#